data_66b708f9c3344931eac2c775b7fe1df3
#
_entry.id   66b708f9c3344931eac2c775b7fe1df3
#
_cell.length_a   1.000
_cell.length_b   1.000
_cell.length_c   1.000
_cell.angle_alpha   90.00
_cell.angle_beta   90.00
_cell.angle_gamma   90.00
#
_symmetry.space_group_name_H-M   'P 1'
#
loop_
_entity.id
_entity.type
_entity.pdbx_description
1 polymer ?
#
loop_
_entity_poly.entity_id
_entity_poly.type
_entity_poly.pdbx_seq_one_letter_code
_entity_poly.pdbx_strand_id
1 'polypeptide(L)'
;MRSNLLKGGVLAAVLALGSPVQAAAPVKRAVELPPSADLAYELNAQQRGIGLKGEALIAWRAGDGKYDVNVEARVQLLGKLTEYRSRGAIDSFGLAPDEFYEKRYRKDATTTRFDRDGKTILLTEAKEPYAMQGGEQDRASVTWQLASVARAAGEAHFKPGSEWRFVVAGRRDAEPWTFKVVKREKIQTAMGELDTLLVTRERPGEGKSEGVDIWLAPGQEWYPVKLRFRDNERETIEQTVTKITRK
;
A
#
# COMPACT_ATOMS: atom_id res chain seq x y z
N MET A 1 23.28 70.27 31.25
CA MET A 1 24.37 69.29 31.24
C MET A 1 23.77 67.90 31.46
N ARG A 2 24.07 67.02 30.63
CA ARG A 2 23.93 65.55 30.50
C ARG A 2 23.06 65.10 29.34
N SER A 3 23.75 64.73 28.30
CA SER A 3 23.26 64.07 27.08
C SER A 3 22.89 62.61 27.39
N ASN A 4 21.79 62.17 26.88
CA ASN A 4 21.48 60.74 26.77
C ASN A 4 21.40 60.33 25.30
N LEU A 5 22.37 59.52 24.89
CA LEU A 5 22.42 58.82 23.60
C LEU A 5 21.36 57.71 23.56
N LEU A 6 20.47 57.79 22.58
CA LEU A 6 19.62 56.68 22.20
C LEU A 6 20.46 55.64 21.40
N LYS A 7 20.56 54.44 21.92
CA LYS A 7 21.07 53.28 21.20
C LYS A 7 19.92 52.62 20.46
N GLY A 8 19.90 52.77 19.14
CA GLY A 8 18.99 52.03 18.29
C GLY A 8 19.47 50.59 18.11
N GLY A 9 18.66 49.63 18.57
CA GLY A 9 18.85 48.22 18.32
C GLY A 9 18.13 47.81 17.01
N VAL A 10 18.89 47.41 16.02
CA VAL A 10 18.37 46.83 14.76
C VAL A 10 18.03 45.37 15.05
N LEU A 11 16.74 45.06 15.07
CA LEU A 11 16.24 43.70 15.18
C LEU A 11 16.28 43.05 13.77
N ALA A 12 17.28 42.22 13.48
CA ALA A 12 17.35 41.46 12.26
C ALA A 12 16.36 40.27 12.35
N ALA A 13 15.24 40.37 11.62
CA ALA A 13 14.30 39.26 11.45
C ALA A 13 14.92 38.22 10.50
N VAL A 14 15.35 37.10 11.04
CA VAL A 14 15.76 35.93 10.23
C VAL A 14 14.49 35.24 9.73
N LEU A 15 14.12 35.52 8.48
CA LEU A 15 13.13 34.74 7.75
C LEU A 15 13.70 33.36 7.45
N ALA A 16 13.33 32.37 8.26
CA ALA A 16 13.58 30.97 7.97
C ALA A 16 12.70 30.58 6.75
N LEU A 17 13.28 30.62 5.58
CA LEU A 17 12.69 30.03 4.37
C LEU A 17 12.67 28.51 4.56
N GLY A 18 11.55 28.00 5.05
CA GLY A 18 11.27 26.56 5.03
C GLY A 18 11.29 26.09 3.58
N SER A 19 12.35 25.37 3.19
CA SER A 19 12.39 24.71 1.89
C SER A 19 11.20 23.74 1.79
N PRO A 20 10.38 23.79 0.73
CA PRO A 20 9.35 22.78 0.52
C PRO A 20 10.05 21.43 0.42
N VAL A 21 9.61 20.46 1.21
CA VAL A 21 10.01 19.05 1.04
C VAL A 21 9.50 18.64 -0.33
N GLN A 22 10.39 18.70 -1.29
CA GLN A 22 10.11 18.29 -2.65
C GLN A 22 9.94 16.77 -2.65
N ALA A 23 8.73 16.29 -2.91
CA ALA A 23 8.50 14.87 -3.09
C ALA A 23 9.47 14.34 -4.16
N ALA A 24 10.24 13.32 -3.82
CA ALA A 24 11.18 12.73 -4.76
C ALA A 24 10.43 12.29 -6.03
N ALA A 25 11.00 12.62 -7.19
CA ALA A 25 10.41 12.25 -8.47
C ALA A 25 10.14 10.73 -8.53
N PRO A 26 9.05 10.30 -9.18
CA PRO A 26 8.71 8.88 -9.29
C PRO A 26 9.81 8.12 -10.03
N VAL A 27 10.16 6.95 -9.49
CA VAL A 27 11.24 6.12 -10.05
C VAL A 27 10.61 5.07 -10.94
N LYS A 28 10.91 5.12 -12.24
CA LYS A 28 10.60 4.01 -13.16
C LYS A 28 11.40 2.78 -12.80
N ARG A 29 10.75 1.64 -12.73
CA ARG A 29 11.36 0.35 -12.42
C ARG A 29 10.87 -0.70 -13.41
N ALA A 30 11.69 -1.71 -13.65
CA ALA A 30 11.23 -2.89 -14.36
C ALA A 30 10.09 -3.55 -13.56
N VAL A 31 9.07 -3.99 -14.26
CA VAL A 31 7.94 -4.73 -13.69
C VAL A 31 7.73 -6.00 -14.50
N GLU A 32 7.43 -7.09 -13.80
CA GLU A 32 7.00 -8.36 -14.38
C GLU A 32 5.76 -8.81 -13.61
N LEU A 33 4.62 -8.77 -14.27
CA LEU A 33 3.34 -9.03 -13.60
C LEU A 33 3.23 -10.52 -13.24
N PRO A 34 2.81 -10.85 -12.01
CA PRO A 34 2.41 -12.21 -11.69
C PRO A 34 1.28 -12.68 -12.63
N PRO A 35 1.19 -13.96 -13.00
CA PRO A 35 0.07 -14.49 -13.76
C PRO A 35 -1.28 -14.20 -13.11
N SER A 36 -2.35 -14.11 -13.90
CA SER A 36 -3.71 -13.95 -13.38
C SER A 36 -4.09 -15.12 -12.46
N ALA A 37 -4.69 -14.84 -11.31
CA ALA A 37 -5.05 -15.87 -10.34
C ALA A 37 -6.20 -15.43 -9.42
N ASP A 38 -6.88 -16.43 -8.83
CA ASP A 38 -7.72 -16.28 -7.65
C ASP A 38 -6.95 -16.82 -6.44
N LEU A 39 -6.82 -16.00 -5.41
CA LEU A 39 -6.17 -16.37 -4.16
C LEU A 39 -7.22 -16.37 -3.04
N ALA A 40 -7.44 -17.53 -2.43
CA ALA A 40 -8.30 -17.67 -1.25
C ALA A 40 -7.43 -17.66 0.02
N TYR A 41 -7.95 -16.99 1.07
CA TYR A 41 -7.27 -16.87 2.35
C TYR A 41 -8.19 -17.23 3.50
N GLU A 42 -7.64 -17.85 4.51
CA GLU A 42 -8.22 -17.80 5.85
C GLU A 42 -7.90 -16.43 6.48
N LEU A 43 -8.84 -15.91 7.25
CA LEU A 43 -8.73 -14.62 7.91
C LEU A 43 -8.85 -14.80 9.42
N ASN A 44 -7.87 -14.29 10.15
CA ASN A 44 -7.88 -14.19 11.60
C ASN A 44 -7.78 -12.71 11.99
N ALA A 45 -8.80 -12.19 12.66
CA ALA A 45 -8.81 -10.83 13.15
C ALA A 45 -8.83 -10.82 14.68
N GLN A 46 -8.11 -9.87 15.24
CA GLN A 46 -8.15 -9.54 16.67
C GLN A 46 -8.71 -8.13 16.78
N GLN A 47 -9.78 -7.98 17.54
CA GLN A 47 -10.38 -6.67 17.81
C GLN A 47 -10.75 -6.57 19.29
N ARG A 48 -10.07 -5.66 20.02
CA ARG A 48 -10.30 -5.41 21.45
C ARG A 48 -10.26 -6.69 22.31
N GLY A 49 -9.36 -7.61 21.97
CA GLY A 49 -9.22 -8.90 22.67
C GLY A 49 -10.17 -10.01 22.21
N ILE A 50 -11.05 -9.74 21.24
CA ILE A 50 -11.93 -10.74 20.65
C ILE A 50 -11.32 -11.25 19.36
N GLY A 51 -11.13 -12.59 19.28
CA GLY A 51 -10.70 -13.27 18.08
C GLY A 51 -11.89 -13.53 17.15
N LEU A 52 -11.76 -13.13 15.87
CA LEU A 52 -12.75 -13.33 14.83
C LEU A 52 -12.12 -14.12 13.68
N LYS A 53 -12.84 -15.11 13.16
CA LYS A 53 -12.42 -15.89 11.98
C LYS A 53 -13.24 -15.49 10.76
N GLY A 54 -12.62 -15.65 9.61
CA GLY A 54 -13.24 -15.32 8.34
C GLY A 54 -12.45 -15.85 7.16
N GLU A 55 -12.79 -15.33 6.01
CA GLU A 55 -12.17 -15.66 4.73
C GLU A 55 -11.96 -14.39 3.90
N ALA A 56 -10.99 -14.43 2.99
CA ALA A 56 -10.83 -13.39 1.99
C ALA A 56 -10.56 -14.02 0.62
N LEU A 57 -11.01 -13.36 -0.42
CA LEU A 57 -10.75 -13.71 -1.80
C LEU A 57 -10.15 -12.51 -2.51
N ILE A 58 -9.03 -12.74 -3.19
CA ILE A 58 -8.41 -11.76 -4.09
C ILE A 58 -8.45 -12.33 -5.49
N ALA A 59 -9.16 -11.66 -6.40
CA ALA A 59 -9.13 -11.96 -7.81
C ALA A 59 -8.17 -10.96 -8.49
N TRP A 60 -7.06 -11.47 -8.99
CA TRP A 60 -6.05 -10.74 -9.75
C TRP A 60 -6.16 -11.07 -11.22
N ARG A 61 -6.25 -10.06 -12.05
CA ARG A 61 -6.28 -10.20 -13.52
C ARG A 61 -5.32 -9.18 -14.13
N ALA A 62 -4.48 -9.64 -15.04
CA ALA A 62 -3.59 -8.79 -15.82
C ALA A 62 -3.41 -9.35 -17.22
N GLY A 63 -3.48 -8.48 -18.22
CA GLY A 63 -3.33 -8.81 -19.63
C GLY A 63 -3.74 -7.64 -20.52
N ASP A 64 -3.34 -7.66 -21.77
CA ASP A 64 -3.72 -6.66 -22.78
C ASP A 64 -3.51 -5.20 -22.35
N GLY A 65 -2.43 -4.95 -21.61
CA GLY A 65 -2.10 -3.61 -21.11
C GLY A 65 -3.00 -3.09 -19.98
N LYS A 66 -3.79 -3.96 -19.34
CA LYS A 66 -4.72 -3.62 -18.26
C LYS A 66 -4.59 -4.55 -17.08
N TYR A 67 -5.07 -4.10 -15.92
CA TYR A 67 -5.22 -4.91 -14.73
C TYR A 67 -6.56 -4.67 -14.02
N ASP A 68 -6.96 -5.66 -13.24
CA ASP A 68 -8.12 -5.62 -12.34
C ASP A 68 -7.80 -6.40 -11.07
N VAL A 69 -8.03 -5.78 -9.92
CA VAL A 69 -7.90 -6.39 -8.58
C VAL A 69 -9.23 -6.26 -7.86
N ASN A 70 -9.81 -7.39 -7.48
CA ASN A 70 -10.99 -7.43 -6.63
C ASN A 70 -10.62 -8.14 -5.33
N VAL A 71 -10.88 -7.49 -4.20
CA VAL A 71 -10.65 -8.01 -2.84
C VAL A 71 -11.97 -8.02 -2.10
N GLU A 72 -12.34 -9.16 -1.57
CA GLU A 72 -13.48 -9.30 -0.67
C GLU A 72 -13.03 -10.05 0.59
N ALA A 73 -13.31 -9.49 1.77
CA ALA A 73 -13.08 -10.15 3.05
C ALA A 73 -14.38 -10.21 3.84
N ARG A 74 -14.64 -11.39 4.42
CA ARG A 74 -15.82 -11.69 5.24
C ARG A 74 -15.39 -12.26 6.58
N VAL A 75 -16.08 -11.87 7.62
CA VAL A 75 -15.89 -12.37 8.98
C VAL A 75 -17.18 -13.04 9.43
N GLN A 76 -17.04 -14.17 10.10
CA GLN A 76 -18.19 -14.89 10.67
C GLN A 76 -18.97 -13.94 11.59
N LEU A 77 -20.30 -14.03 11.58
CA LEU A 77 -21.24 -13.22 12.35
C LEU A 77 -21.35 -11.74 11.95
N LEU A 78 -20.32 -11.13 11.34
CA LEU A 78 -20.34 -9.73 10.90
C LEU A 78 -20.65 -9.57 9.40
N GLY A 79 -20.46 -10.62 8.60
CA GLY A 79 -20.62 -10.58 7.15
C GLY A 79 -19.43 -9.91 6.45
N LYS A 80 -19.68 -9.14 5.41
CA LYS A 80 -18.65 -8.47 4.61
C LYS A 80 -17.94 -7.39 5.44
N LEU A 81 -16.62 -7.56 5.62
CA LEU A 81 -15.75 -6.64 6.35
C LEU A 81 -15.21 -5.55 5.42
N THR A 82 -14.69 -5.96 4.25
CA THR A 82 -14.15 -5.05 3.24
C THR A 82 -14.45 -5.54 1.84
N GLU A 83 -14.57 -4.58 0.94
CA GLU A 83 -14.59 -4.80 -0.50
C GLU A 83 -13.73 -3.71 -1.16
N TYR A 84 -12.70 -4.11 -1.91
CA TYR A 84 -11.85 -3.23 -2.69
C TYR A 84 -11.88 -3.66 -4.15
N ARG A 85 -11.91 -2.67 -5.05
CA ARG A 85 -11.75 -2.90 -6.49
C ARG A 85 -10.79 -1.84 -7.01
N SER A 86 -9.73 -2.28 -7.65
CA SER A 86 -8.78 -1.42 -8.34
C SER A 86 -8.63 -1.88 -9.77
N ARG A 87 -8.75 -0.96 -10.72
CA ARG A 87 -8.59 -1.24 -12.14
C ARG A 87 -7.86 -0.12 -12.84
N GLY A 88 -7.17 -0.45 -13.90
CA GLY A 88 -6.43 0.55 -14.67
C GLY A 88 -5.59 -0.06 -15.78
N ALA A 89 -4.72 0.77 -16.31
CA ALA A 89 -3.76 0.41 -17.34
C ALA A 89 -2.46 -0.14 -16.74
N ILE A 90 -1.59 -0.62 -17.60
CA ILE A 90 -0.19 -0.94 -17.31
C ILE A 90 0.66 0.00 -18.15
N ASP A 91 1.48 0.82 -17.52
CA ASP A 91 2.32 1.82 -18.18
C ASP A 91 3.81 1.63 -17.89
N SER A 92 4.62 2.63 -18.20
CA SER A 92 6.07 2.59 -17.98
C SER A 92 6.50 2.60 -16.49
N PHE A 93 5.56 2.79 -15.56
CA PHE A 93 5.77 2.71 -14.11
C PHE A 93 5.24 1.39 -13.52
N GLY A 94 4.52 0.60 -14.32
CA GLY A 94 3.84 -0.63 -13.90
C GLY A 94 2.34 -0.45 -13.84
N LEU A 95 1.71 -0.83 -12.71
CA LEU A 95 0.28 -0.65 -12.55
C LEU A 95 -0.06 0.84 -12.49
N ALA A 96 -1.04 1.22 -13.26
CA ALA A 96 -1.48 2.58 -13.44
C ALA A 96 -3.00 2.66 -13.16
N PRO A 97 -3.41 2.83 -11.88
CA PRO A 97 -4.82 2.86 -11.50
C PRO A 97 -5.60 3.96 -12.24
N ASP A 98 -6.81 3.65 -12.67
CA ASP A 98 -7.79 4.63 -13.15
C ASP A 98 -8.84 4.89 -12.08
N GLU A 99 -9.25 3.82 -11.39
CA GLU A 99 -10.27 3.89 -10.35
C GLU A 99 -10.01 2.88 -9.24
N PHE A 100 -10.18 3.36 -8.01
CA PHE A 100 -10.15 2.53 -6.81
C PHE A 100 -11.43 2.74 -6.00
N TYR A 101 -12.22 1.68 -5.86
CA TYR A 101 -13.41 1.61 -4.99
C TYR A 101 -13.05 0.93 -3.69
N GLU A 102 -13.48 1.53 -2.57
CA GLU A 102 -13.30 1.00 -1.23
C GLU A 102 -14.59 1.05 -0.44
N LYS A 103 -15.03 -0.10 0.09
CA LYS A 103 -16.12 -0.23 1.06
C LYS A 103 -15.61 -1.00 2.27
N ARG A 104 -15.73 -0.42 3.45
CA ARG A 104 -15.43 -1.05 4.75
C ARG A 104 -16.68 -1.24 5.57
N TYR A 105 -16.61 -2.17 6.51
CA TYR A 105 -17.71 -2.40 7.45
C TYR A 105 -18.13 -1.11 8.16
N ARG A 106 -19.42 -0.80 8.12
CA ARG A 106 -20.02 0.41 8.72
C ARG A 106 -19.41 1.76 8.29
N LYS A 107 -18.71 1.81 7.17
CA LYS A 107 -18.24 3.07 6.56
C LYS A 107 -18.89 3.24 5.20
N ASP A 108 -19.11 4.47 4.79
CA ASP A 108 -19.57 4.74 3.42
C ASP A 108 -18.52 4.32 2.40
N ALA A 109 -19.00 3.92 1.24
CA ALA A 109 -18.12 3.61 0.12
C ALA A 109 -17.44 4.89 -0.37
N THR A 110 -16.18 4.75 -0.81
CA THR A 110 -15.43 5.84 -1.42
C THR A 110 -14.86 5.39 -2.74
N THR A 111 -14.63 6.35 -3.63
CA THR A 111 -14.00 6.13 -4.93
C THR A 111 -12.86 7.13 -5.09
N THR A 112 -11.68 6.63 -5.39
CA THR A 112 -10.53 7.43 -5.81
C THR A 112 -10.41 7.31 -7.32
N ARG A 113 -10.29 8.44 -8.02
CA ARG A 113 -10.11 8.50 -9.47
C ARG A 113 -8.78 9.13 -9.81
N PHE A 114 -8.06 8.52 -10.74
CA PHE A 114 -6.78 8.97 -11.24
C PHE A 114 -7.00 9.59 -12.62
N ASP A 115 -7.21 10.89 -12.66
CA ASP A 115 -7.37 11.65 -13.91
C ASP A 115 -6.00 11.92 -14.52
N ARG A 116 -5.64 11.12 -15.52
CA ARG A 116 -4.34 11.21 -16.19
C ARG A 116 -4.22 12.44 -17.08
N ASP A 117 -5.30 12.85 -17.70
CA ASP A 117 -5.32 14.00 -18.60
C ASP A 117 -5.18 15.30 -17.77
N GLY A 118 -5.92 15.40 -16.68
CA GLY A 118 -5.81 16.47 -15.70
C GLY A 118 -4.61 16.35 -14.76
N LYS A 119 -3.88 15.23 -14.79
CA LYS A 119 -2.75 14.89 -13.88
C LYS A 119 -3.12 15.08 -12.41
N THR A 120 -4.28 14.59 -12.01
CA THR A 120 -4.79 14.72 -10.65
C THR A 120 -5.39 13.44 -10.12
N ILE A 121 -5.34 13.27 -8.79
CA ILE A 121 -6.04 12.24 -8.07
C ILE A 121 -7.21 12.89 -7.33
N LEU A 122 -8.42 12.42 -7.62
CA LEU A 122 -9.66 12.88 -7.00
C LEU A 122 -10.05 11.88 -5.90
N LEU A 123 -10.08 12.34 -4.67
CA LEU A 123 -10.40 11.54 -3.49
C LEU A 123 -11.76 11.94 -2.94
N THR A 124 -12.62 10.97 -2.61
CA THR A 124 -13.99 11.24 -2.12
C THR A 124 -14.01 12.12 -0.85
N GLU A 125 -13.02 11.97 0.04
CA GLU A 125 -12.98 12.68 1.33
C GLU A 125 -11.96 13.83 1.37
N ALA A 126 -11.30 14.17 0.25
CA ALA A 126 -10.42 15.31 0.15
C ALA A 126 -11.14 16.52 -0.46
N LYS A 127 -10.78 17.74 -0.04
CA LYS A 127 -11.32 18.97 -0.60
C LYS A 127 -10.64 19.34 -1.91
N GLU A 128 -9.35 19.08 -2.01
CA GLU A 128 -8.53 19.45 -3.16
C GLU A 128 -7.95 18.20 -3.81
N PRO A 129 -7.80 18.18 -5.14
CA PRO A 129 -7.15 17.10 -5.84
C PRO A 129 -5.64 17.06 -5.55
N TYR A 130 -5.05 15.88 -5.62
CA TYR A 130 -3.60 15.68 -5.53
C TYR A 130 -2.98 15.67 -6.93
N ALA A 131 -1.83 16.33 -7.10
CA ALA A 131 -1.10 16.33 -8.35
C ALA A 131 -0.45 14.94 -8.59
N MET A 132 -0.62 14.40 -9.79
CA MET A 132 0.03 13.17 -10.24
C MET A 132 1.40 13.45 -10.85
N GLN A 133 2.34 12.57 -10.57
CA GLN A 133 3.70 12.61 -11.12
C GLN A 133 4.02 11.35 -11.96
N GLY A 134 3.23 10.28 -11.79
CA GLY A 134 3.38 8.96 -12.40
C GLY A 134 3.75 7.87 -11.39
N GLY A 135 3.18 6.67 -11.59
CA GLY A 135 3.45 5.52 -10.73
C GLY A 135 2.71 5.51 -9.40
N GLU A 136 1.76 6.42 -9.19
CA GLU A 136 0.89 6.42 -8.02
C GLU A 136 0.03 5.16 -8.01
N GLN A 137 -0.18 4.63 -6.81
CA GLN A 137 -0.95 3.44 -6.53
C GLN A 137 -2.15 3.76 -5.65
N ASP A 138 -3.08 2.83 -5.57
CA ASP A 138 -4.07 2.77 -4.50
C ASP A 138 -3.75 1.64 -3.51
N ARG A 139 -4.57 1.49 -2.46
CA ARG A 139 -4.35 0.50 -1.40
C ARG A 139 -4.48 -0.96 -1.85
N ALA A 140 -5.17 -1.24 -2.96
CA ALA A 140 -5.27 -2.58 -3.51
C ALA A 140 -4.16 -2.84 -4.55
N SER A 141 -3.90 -1.88 -5.44
CA SER A 141 -2.89 -2.02 -6.50
C SER A 141 -1.47 -2.06 -5.95
N VAL A 142 -1.15 -1.36 -4.86
CA VAL A 142 0.24 -1.26 -4.36
C VAL A 142 0.84 -2.62 -3.98
N THR A 143 0.05 -3.56 -3.47
CA THR A 143 0.53 -4.92 -3.17
C THR A 143 0.94 -5.66 -4.44
N TRP A 144 0.18 -5.51 -5.52
CA TRP A 144 0.47 -6.13 -6.80
C TRP A 144 1.59 -5.43 -7.56
N GLN A 145 1.68 -4.11 -7.43
CA GLN A 145 2.84 -3.34 -7.92
C GLN A 145 4.12 -3.79 -7.21
N LEU A 146 4.09 -3.99 -5.89
CA LEU A 146 5.22 -4.50 -5.12
C LEU A 146 5.61 -5.92 -5.56
N ALA A 147 4.63 -6.81 -5.75
CA ALA A 147 4.87 -8.16 -6.27
C ALA A 147 5.49 -8.12 -7.69
N SER A 148 5.02 -7.21 -8.54
CA SER A 148 5.52 -7.06 -9.92
C SER A 148 6.96 -6.54 -9.98
N VAL A 149 7.32 -5.57 -9.14
CA VAL A 149 8.71 -5.11 -9.05
C VAL A 149 9.62 -6.13 -8.37
N ALA A 150 9.11 -6.87 -7.38
CA ALA A 150 9.86 -7.95 -6.74
C ALA A 150 10.19 -9.07 -7.72
N ARG A 151 9.22 -9.46 -8.56
CA ARG A 151 9.37 -10.47 -9.61
C ARG A 151 10.41 -10.04 -10.65
N ALA A 152 10.34 -8.80 -11.14
CA ALA A 152 11.29 -8.26 -12.10
C ALA A 152 12.71 -8.12 -11.52
N ALA A 153 12.83 -7.71 -10.25
CA ALA A 153 14.12 -7.53 -9.58
C ALA A 153 14.76 -8.86 -9.19
N GLY A 154 13.97 -9.90 -8.99
CA GLY A 154 14.41 -11.19 -8.49
C GLY A 154 15.03 -11.10 -7.10
N GLU A 155 15.39 -12.24 -6.52
CA GLU A 155 15.96 -12.34 -5.17
C GLU A 155 17.34 -11.66 -5.02
N ALA A 156 18.01 -11.39 -6.12
CA ALA A 156 19.30 -10.69 -6.11
C ALA A 156 19.17 -9.23 -5.65
N HIS A 157 18.07 -8.56 -5.98
CA HIS A 157 17.84 -7.14 -5.69
C HIS A 157 16.68 -6.94 -4.72
N PHE A 158 15.65 -7.81 -4.77
CA PHE A 158 14.56 -7.80 -3.80
C PHE A 158 14.93 -8.71 -2.62
N LYS A 159 15.70 -8.18 -1.67
CA LYS A 159 16.33 -8.92 -0.57
C LYS A 159 16.31 -8.15 0.75
N PRO A 160 16.54 -8.79 1.89
CA PRO A 160 16.59 -8.11 3.18
C PRO A 160 17.47 -6.85 3.15
N GLY A 161 16.92 -5.74 3.67
CA GLY A 161 17.53 -4.41 3.66
C GLY A 161 17.16 -3.54 2.46
N SER A 162 16.60 -4.09 1.37
CA SER A 162 16.15 -3.26 0.24
C SER A 162 14.84 -2.53 0.56
N GLU A 163 14.69 -1.32 -0.01
CA GLU A 163 13.53 -0.45 0.18
C GLU A 163 12.87 -0.10 -1.15
N TRP A 164 11.54 -0.08 -1.14
CA TRP A 164 10.69 0.17 -2.29
C TRP A 164 9.65 1.22 -1.94
N ARG A 165 9.61 2.33 -2.69
CA ARG A 165 8.76 3.48 -2.39
C ARG A 165 7.73 3.71 -3.48
N PHE A 166 6.49 3.97 -3.07
CA PHE A 166 5.36 4.30 -3.93
C PHE A 166 4.54 5.41 -3.28
N VAL A 167 3.93 6.28 -4.07
CA VAL A 167 2.87 7.15 -3.57
C VAL A 167 1.57 6.36 -3.61
N VAL A 168 0.85 6.32 -2.49
CA VAL A 168 -0.38 5.53 -2.35
C VAL A 168 -1.54 6.43 -1.97
N ALA A 169 -2.55 6.44 -2.84
CA ALA A 169 -3.79 7.15 -2.59
C ALA A 169 -4.72 6.34 -1.69
N GLY A 170 -5.22 7.00 -0.67
CA GLY A 170 -6.20 6.49 0.29
C GLY A 170 -7.58 7.10 0.08
N ARG A 171 -8.31 7.35 1.20
CA ARG A 171 -9.65 7.95 1.19
C ARG A 171 -9.62 9.48 1.12
N ARG A 172 -8.62 10.12 1.74
CA ARG A 172 -8.51 11.56 1.92
C ARG A 172 -7.15 12.14 1.61
N ASP A 173 -6.15 11.30 1.39
CA ASP A 173 -4.76 11.69 1.17
C ASP A 173 -4.07 10.75 0.18
N ALA A 174 -2.97 11.23 -0.39
CA ALA A 174 -2.01 10.44 -1.13
C ALA A 174 -0.63 10.68 -0.51
N GLU A 175 0.00 9.63 -0.01
CA GLU A 175 1.24 9.73 0.76
C GLU A 175 2.31 8.74 0.28
N PRO A 176 3.61 9.05 0.45
CA PRO A 176 4.67 8.09 0.15
C PRO A 176 4.66 6.95 1.16
N TRP A 177 4.61 5.72 0.63
CA TRP A 177 4.77 4.49 1.39
C TRP A 177 6.14 3.90 1.10
N THR A 178 6.89 3.58 2.15
CA THR A 178 8.16 2.85 2.05
C THR A 178 7.95 1.42 2.53
N PHE A 179 8.23 0.48 1.65
CA PHE A 179 8.22 -0.95 1.93
C PHE A 179 9.67 -1.43 2.07
N LYS A 180 9.99 -2.02 3.21
CA LYS A 180 11.31 -2.57 3.50
C LYS A 180 11.24 -4.09 3.50
N VAL A 181 12.09 -4.73 2.75
CA VAL A 181 12.28 -6.18 2.84
C VAL A 181 13.05 -6.47 4.13
N VAL A 182 12.41 -7.15 5.08
CA VAL A 182 12.94 -7.36 6.44
C VAL A 182 13.78 -8.62 6.52
N LYS A 183 13.20 -9.73 6.07
CA LYS A 183 13.84 -11.05 6.18
C LYS A 183 13.24 -12.06 5.21
N ARG A 184 13.97 -13.14 4.99
CA ARG A 184 13.46 -14.37 4.41
C ARG A 184 13.00 -15.29 5.53
N GLU A 185 11.86 -15.89 5.38
CA GLU A 185 11.35 -16.87 6.33
C GLU A 185 10.39 -17.86 5.69
N LYS A 186 10.26 -19.02 6.27
CA LYS A 186 9.27 -20.02 5.89
C LYS A 186 8.02 -19.82 6.73
N ILE A 187 6.87 -19.88 6.09
CA ILE A 187 5.56 -19.78 6.75
C ILE A 187 4.74 -21.04 6.49
N GLN A 188 3.95 -21.44 7.47
CA GLN A 188 2.96 -22.51 7.29
C GLN A 188 1.68 -21.95 6.70
N THR A 189 1.15 -22.66 5.70
CA THR A 189 -0.12 -22.36 5.04
C THR A 189 -0.90 -23.65 4.83
N ALA A 190 -2.17 -23.54 4.43
CA ALA A 190 -2.94 -24.73 4.02
C ALA A 190 -2.38 -25.41 2.76
N MET A 191 -1.50 -24.72 2.01
CA MET A 191 -0.80 -25.26 0.84
C MET A 191 0.55 -25.93 1.21
N GLY A 192 0.88 -26.03 2.51
CA GLY A 192 2.16 -26.47 3.01
C GLY A 192 3.08 -25.32 3.42
N GLU A 193 4.34 -25.65 3.69
CA GLU A 193 5.38 -24.67 4.02
C GLU A 193 5.81 -23.91 2.77
N LEU A 194 5.77 -22.58 2.83
CA LEU A 194 6.19 -21.70 1.75
C LEU A 194 7.38 -20.83 2.17
N ASP A 195 8.37 -20.74 1.33
CA ASP A 195 9.51 -19.84 1.48
C ASP A 195 9.12 -18.43 1.00
N THR A 196 9.34 -17.43 1.83
CA THR A 196 8.82 -16.08 1.60
C THR A 196 9.82 -15.00 1.98
N LEU A 197 9.59 -13.82 1.41
CA LEU A 197 10.22 -12.57 1.85
C LEU A 197 9.18 -11.72 2.56
N LEU A 198 9.44 -11.41 3.84
CA LEU A 198 8.65 -10.48 4.63
C LEU A 198 8.99 -9.05 4.24
N VAL A 199 7.99 -8.33 3.83
CA VAL A 199 8.06 -6.90 3.52
C VAL A 199 7.16 -6.14 4.48
N THR A 200 7.68 -5.12 5.12
CA THR A 200 6.93 -4.27 6.07
C THR A 200 6.85 -2.85 5.53
N ARG A 201 5.66 -2.26 5.58
CA ARG A 201 5.51 -0.83 5.39
C ARG A 201 6.01 -0.12 6.64
N GLU A 202 7.01 0.74 6.49
CA GLU A 202 7.44 1.66 7.55
C GLU A 202 6.55 2.91 7.53
N ARG A 203 6.06 3.31 8.71
CA ARG A 203 5.40 4.61 8.92
C ARG A 203 6.37 5.55 9.60
N PRO A 204 6.59 6.76 9.08
CA PRO A 204 7.32 7.79 9.81
C PRO A 204 6.45 8.33 10.96
N GLY A 205 6.99 8.38 12.17
CA GLY A 205 6.34 9.00 13.32
C GLY A 205 6.11 8.09 14.52
N GLU A 206 5.79 8.70 15.66
CA GLU A 206 5.47 8.02 16.92
C GLU A 206 4.07 7.42 16.88
N GLY A 207 3.96 6.18 16.58
CA GLY A 207 2.73 5.43 16.56
C GLY A 207 2.94 4.15 15.75
N LYS A 208 3.72 3.24 16.31
CA LYS A 208 4.06 1.93 15.71
C LYS A 208 2.86 1.00 15.49
N SER A 209 1.64 1.52 15.65
CA SER A 209 0.44 0.69 15.70
C SER A 209 -0.13 0.36 14.33
N GLU A 210 -0.07 1.27 13.37
CA GLU A 210 -0.59 1.01 12.04
C GLU A 210 0.53 0.53 11.10
N GLY A 211 0.35 -0.62 10.50
CA GLY A 211 1.35 -1.19 9.60
C GLY A 211 0.75 -2.22 8.66
N VAL A 212 1.47 -2.49 7.59
CA VAL A 212 1.15 -3.57 6.65
C VAL A 212 2.39 -4.44 6.51
N ASP A 213 2.23 -5.72 6.80
CA ASP A 213 3.24 -6.74 6.53
C ASP A 213 2.74 -7.62 5.38
N ILE A 214 3.60 -7.88 4.41
CA ILE A 214 3.31 -8.66 3.20
C ILE A 214 4.36 -9.74 3.06
N TRP A 215 3.95 -11.00 2.93
CA TRP A 215 4.83 -12.11 2.61
C TRP A 215 4.67 -12.46 1.14
N LEU A 216 5.70 -12.17 0.37
CA LEU A 216 5.79 -12.53 -1.04
C LEU A 216 6.52 -13.86 -1.18
N ALA A 217 5.97 -14.79 -1.96
CA ALA A 217 6.55 -16.12 -2.17
C ALA A 217 7.19 -16.24 -3.57
N PRO A 218 8.54 -16.17 -3.69
CA PRO A 218 9.23 -16.30 -4.98
C PRO A 218 8.85 -17.58 -5.73
N GLY A 219 8.77 -18.73 -5.03
CA GLY A 219 8.37 -20.01 -5.59
C GLY A 219 6.89 -20.13 -5.98
N GLN A 220 6.08 -19.11 -5.67
CA GLN A 220 4.67 -18.97 -6.04
C GLN A 220 4.44 -17.70 -6.85
N GLU A 221 5.23 -17.47 -7.90
CA GLU A 221 5.09 -16.33 -8.82
C GLU A 221 5.10 -14.97 -8.09
N TRP A 222 5.71 -14.89 -6.91
CA TRP A 222 5.73 -13.71 -6.05
C TRP A 222 4.35 -13.26 -5.54
N TYR A 223 3.36 -14.15 -5.55
CA TYR A 223 2.06 -13.82 -4.96
C TYR A 223 2.17 -13.45 -3.48
N PRO A 224 1.32 -12.54 -3.00
CA PRO A 224 1.22 -12.20 -1.59
C PRO A 224 0.51 -13.34 -0.84
N VAL A 225 1.27 -14.29 -0.31
CA VAL A 225 0.73 -15.51 0.32
C VAL A 225 0.29 -15.30 1.77
N LYS A 226 0.71 -14.18 2.39
CA LYS A 226 0.22 -13.75 3.69
C LYS A 226 0.23 -12.23 3.76
N LEU A 227 -0.79 -11.67 4.42
CA LEU A 227 -0.96 -10.24 4.65
C LEU A 227 -1.32 -10.04 6.12
N ARG A 228 -0.73 -9.04 6.75
CA ARG A 228 -1.11 -8.62 8.10
C ARG A 228 -1.29 -7.11 8.13
N PHE A 229 -2.47 -6.68 8.53
CA PHE A 229 -2.81 -5.29 8.74
C PHE A 229 -2.89 -5.04 10.24
N ARG A 230 -2.23 -3.99 10.71
CA ARG A 230 -2.27 -3.52 12.09
C ARG A 230 -2.85 -2.12 12.08
N ASP A 231 -3.92 -1.90 12.81
CA ASP A 231 -4.51 -0.56 12.99
C ASP A 231 -4.03 0.08 14.30
N ASN A 232 -3.76 -0.75 15.30
CA ASN A 232 -3.13 -0.41 16.58
C ASN A 232 -2.61 -1.70 17.23
N GLU A 233 -2.05 -1.63 18.42
CA GLU A 233 -1.52 -2.80 19.13
C GLU A 233 -2.56 -3.88 19.45
N ARG A 234 -3.86 -3.54 19.43
CA ARG A 234 -4.99 -4.41 19.81
C ARG A 234 -5.86 -4.83 18.64
N GLU A 235 -5.60 -4.29 17.45
CA GLU A 235 -6.42 -4.54 16.26
C GLU A 235 -5.54 -5.01 15.12
N THR A 236 -5.65 -6.29 14.80
CA THR A 236 -4.90 -6.91 13.71
C THR A 236 -5.82 -7.74 12.84
N ILE A 237 -5.55 -7.75 11.54
CA ILE A 237 -6.17 -8.66 10.58
C ILE A 237 -5.06 -9.39 9.86
N GLU A 238 -5.04 -10.70 9.98
CA GLU A 238 -4.10 -11.56 9.30
C GLU A 238 -4.84 -12.42 8.27
N GLN A 239 -4.32 -12.49 7.06
CA GLN A 239 -4.81 -13.30 5.96
C GLN A 239 -3.70 -14.23 5.53
N THR A 240 -3.92 -15.55 5.57
CA THR A 240 -2.95 -16.56 5.13
C THR A 240 -3.56 -17.37 4.00
N VAL A 241 -2.84 -17.52 2.89
CA VAL A 241 -3.34 -18.21 1.70
C VAL A 241 -3.71 -19.65 1.99
N THR A 242 -4.87 -20.06 1.47
CA THR A 242 -5.35 -21.45 1.54
C THR A 242 -5.35 -22.12 0.16
N LYS A 243 -5.48 -21.32 -0.91
CA LYS A 243 -5.50 -21.83 -2.27
C LYS A 243 -5.10 -20.75 -3.26
N ILE A 244 -4.34 -21.12 -4.29
CA ILE A 244 -4.05 -20.30 -5.46
C ILE A 244 -4.58 -21.04 -6.69
N THR A 245 -5.43 -20.37 -7.48
CA THR A 245 -5.96 -20.92 -8.74
C THR A 245 -5.56 -20.00 -9.87
N ARG A 246 -4.55 -20.38 -10.66
CA ARG A 246 -4.10 -19.64 -11.85
C ARG A 246 -5.19 -19.64 -12.94
N LYS A 247 -5.22 -18.57 -13.74
CA LYS A 247 -6.19 -18.36 -14.82
C LYS A 247 -5.49 -18.28 -16.17
#